data_bf82ae2fb8f71c44ba486b7dfcc575d7
#
_entry.id   bf82ae2fb8f71c44ba486b7dfcc575d7
#
_cell.length_a   1.000
_cell.length_b   1.000
_cell.length_c   1.000
_cell.angle_alpha   90.00
_cell.angle_beta   90.00
_cell.angle_gamma   90.00
#
_symmetry.space_group_name_H-M   'P 1'
#
loop_
_entity.id
_entity.type
_entity.pdbx_description
1 polymer ?
#
loop_
_entity_poly.entity_id
_entity_poly.type
_entity_poly.pdbx_seq_one_letter_code
_entity_poly.pdbx_strand_id
1 'polypeptide(L)'
;MATVLAGIAPLLLGPVGGIAAAVVGGIIGMFIAPPAFPLGIIDATLVVMLPAIFVALAFNMKKTKWIFLGWQILMTATFFIALYFYPGVSGGWAPISTSSYFLATLYYWLLPIIVLLSPIGTKYIYDWARSASPRQRTIALFIGSWMAMNAWYISPSYWLYWILFAYPSALLYLMAWGIYTWYMPLFAVLMTLIAVPITEALRRSGMAKPPDVIW
;
A
#
# COMPACT_ATOMS: atom_id res chain seq x y z
N MET A 1 -7.48 -6.30 -8.68
CA MET A 1 -6.32 -6.84 -9.42
C MET A 1 -5.29 -5.79 -9.80
N ALA A 2 -5.67 -4.61 -10.30
CA ALA A 2 -4.73 -3.55 -10.68
C ALA A 2 -3.72 -3.20 -9.57
N THR A 3 -4.20 -2.98 -8.35
CA THR A 3 -3.37 -2.69 -7.16
C THR A 3 -2.32 -3.78 -6.87
N VAL A 4 -2.69 -5.06 -7.01
CA VAL A 4 -1.78 -6.20 -6.80
C VAL A 4 -0.66 -6.20 -7.83
N LEU A 5 -1.01 -6.06 -9.11
CA LEU A 5 -0.02 -6.03 -10.19
C LEU A 5 0.89 -4.80 -10.11
N ALA A 6 0.32 -3.64 -9.79
CA ALA A 6 1.08 -2.42 -9.58
C ALA A 6 2.09 -2.56 -8.43
N GLY A 7 1.67 -3.20 -7.33
CA GLY A 7 2.56 -3.48 -6.20
C GLY A 7 3.69 -4.48 -6.52
N ILE A 8 3.47 -5.41 -7.45
CA ILE A 8 4.50 -6.36 -7.86
C ILE A 8 5.55 -5.72 -8.78
N ALA A 9 5.16 -4.76 -9.60
CA ALA A 9 6.04 -4.15 -10.60
C ALA A 9 7.39 -3.64 -10.03
N PRO A 10 7.45 -2.93 -8.88
CA PRO A 10 8.71 -2.49 -8.28
C PRO A 10 9.62 -3.63 -7.81
N LEU A 11 9.04 -4.78 -7.48
CA LEU A 11 9.80 -5.96 -7.07
C LEU A 11 10.57 -6.57 -8.23
N LEU A 12 10.00 -6.47 -9.42
CA LEU A 12 10.53 -7.06 -10.65
C LEU A 12 11.42 -6.10 -11.45
N LEU A 13 11.01 -4.84 -11.56
CA LEU A 13 11.63 -3.84 -12.43
C LEU A 13 12.49 -2.82 -11.67
N GLY A 14 12.59 -2.97 -10.35
CA GLY A 14 13.19 -1.98 -9.47
C GLY A 14 12.24 -0.81 -9.18
N PRO A 15 12.60 0.06 -8.20
CA PRO A 15 11.72 1.13 -7.73
C PRO A 15 11.24 2.06 -8.84
N VAL A 16 12.18 2.59 -9.62
CA VAL A 16 11.86 3.56 -10.69
C VAL A 16 11.10 2.91 -11.84
N GLY A 17 11.61 1.77 -12.35
CA GLY A 17 10.98 1.04 -13.45
C GLY A 17 9.57 0.54 -13.09
N GLY A 18 9.40 0.04 -11.86
CA GLY A 18 8.11 -0.45 -11.37
C GLY A 18 7.07 0.66 -11.18
N ILE A 19 7.47 1.81 -10.64
CA ILE A 19 6.57 2.96 -10.52
C ILE A 19 6.19 3.48 -11.92
N ALA A 20 7.15 3.63 -12.82
CA ALA A 20 6.88 4.05 -14.19
C ALA A 20 5.91 3.08 -14.91
N ALA A 21 6.14 1.76 -14.78
CA ALA A 21 5.25 0.74 -15.33
C ALA A 21 3.83 0.82 -14.73
N ALA A 22 3.72 1.08 -13.41
CA ALA A 22 2.43 1.25 -12.75
C ALA A 22 1.69 2.49 -13.26
N VAL A 23 2.38 3.61 -13.45
CA VAL A 23 1.78 4.85 -14.01
C VAL A 23 1.27 4.60 -15.43
N VAL A 24 2.11 4.05 -16.30
CA VAL A 24 1.72 3.75 -17.70
C VAL A 24 0.56 2.76 -17.73
N GLY A 25 0.65 1.68 -16.94
CA GLY A 25 -0.40 0.68 -16.84
C GLY A 25 -1.71 1.23 -16.29
N GLY A 26 -1.66 2.16 -15.33
CA GLY A 26 -2.83 2.86 -14.79
C GLY A 26 -3.51 3.74 -15.85
N ILE A 27 -2.73 4.50 -16.59
CA ILE A 27 -3.24 5.35 -17.68
C ILE A 27 -3.88 4.48 -18.78
N ILE A 28 -3.21 3.44 -19.23
CA ILE A 28 -3.74 2.51 -20.22
C ILE A 28 -5.02 1.84 -19.71
N GLY A 29 -5.00 1.37 -18.45
CA GLY A 29 -6.15 0.73 -17.81
C GLY A 29 -7.38 1.63 -17.75
N MET A 30 -7.20 2.93 -17.53
CA MET A 30 -8.28 3.92 -17.54
C MET A 30 -9.00 3.99 -18.89
N PHE A 31 -8.28 3.85 -20.00
CA PHE A 31 -8.88 3.85 -21.34
C PHE A 31 -9.51 2.49 -21.72
N ILE A 32 -8.93 1.38 -21.25
CA ILE A 32 -9.43 0.03 -21.58
C ILE A 32 -10.66 -0.33 -20.73
N ALA A 33 -10.67 0.06 -19.46
CA ALA A 33 -11.71 -0.29 -18.51
C ALA A 33 -12.18 0.94 -17.71
N PRO A 34 -12.80 1.96 -18.34
CA PRO A 34 -13.22 3.19 -17.67
C PRO A 34 -14.06 2.96 -16.39
N PRO A 35 -14.96 1.97 -16.34
CA PRO A 35 -15.75 1.72 -15.13
C PRO A 35 -14.92 1.31 -13.90
N ALA A 36 -13.69 0.82 -14.10
CA ALA A 36 -12.77 0.50 -12.99
C ALA A 36 -12.04 1.73 -12.44
N PHE A 37 -12.19 2.87 -13.11
CA PHE A 37 -11.54 4.14 -12.76
C PHE A 37 -12.57 5.28 -12.74
N PRO A 38 -13.57 5.25 -11.85
CA PRO A 38 -14.68 6.21 -11.82
C PRO A 38 -14.23 7.66 -11.62
N LEU A 39 -13.08 7.90 -11.03
CA LEU A 39 -12.45 9.21 -10.88
C LEU A 39 -11.35 9.48 -11.92
N GLY A 40 -11.25 8.65 -12.97
CA GLY A 40 -10.30 8.83 -14.06
C GLY A 40 -8.84 8.81 -13.61
N ILE A 41 -8.10 9.88 -13.92
CA ILE A 41 -6.65 9.98 -13.60
C ILE A 41 -6.38 9.95 -12.09
N ILE A 42 -7.30 10.39 -11.27
CA ILE A 42 -7.18 10.33 -9.81
C ILE A 42 -7.09 8.87 -9.37
N ASP A 43 -7.98 8.01 -9.86
CA ASP A 43 -7.93 6.59 -9.56
C ASP A 43 -6.66 5.92 -10.08
N ALA A 44 -6.25 6.23 -11.31
CA ALA A 44 -5.02 5.71 -11.88
C ALA A 44 -3.81 6.06 -10.99
N THR A 45 -3.78 7.27 -10.43
CA THR A 45 -2.75 7.70 -9.49
C THR A 45 -2.88 6.99 -8.13
N LEU A 46 -4.04 7.07 -7.50
CA LEU A 46 -4.24 6.63 -6.12
C LEU A 46 -4.27 5.10 -5.97
N VAL A 47 -4.88 4.40 -6.92
CA VAL A 47 -5.11 2.95 -6.83
C VAL A 47 -3.99 2.15 -7.48
N VAL A 48 -3.22 2.74 -8.38
CA VAL A 48 -2.16 2.06 -9.13
C VAL A 48 -0.78 2.60 -8.77
N MET A 49 -0.53 3.88 -8.91
CA MET A 49 0.80 4.46 -8.67
C MET A 49 1.21 4.41 -7.19
N LEU A 50 0.34 4.80 -6.26
CA LEU A 50 0.69 4.83 -4.84
C LEU A 50 1.03 3.44 -4.27
N PRO A 51 0.29 2.36 -4.54
CA PRO A 51 0.70 1.02 -4.13
C PRO A 51 2.10 0.65 -4.61
N ALA A 52 2.45 0.98 -5.85
CA ALA A 52 3.79 0.76 -6.38
C ALA A 52 4.86 1.54 -5.59
N ILE A 53 4.60 2.81 -5.27
CA ILE A 53 5.50 3.63 -4.45
C ILE A 53 5.70 3.02 -3.08
N PHE A 54 4.62 2.64 -2.38
CA PHE A 54 4.73 2.08 -1.03
C PHE A 54 5.45 0.75 -1.01
N VAL A 55 5.24 -0.11 -2.00
CA VAL A 55 5.99 -1.37 -2.14
C VAL A 55 7.47 -1.08 -2.47
N ALA A 56 7.75 -0.15 -3.35
CA ALA A 56 9.13 0.25 -3.66
C ALA A 56 9.86 0.75 -2.39
N LEU A 57 9.21 1.58 -1.57
CA LEU A 57 9.76 2.05 -0.30
C LEU A 57 9.96 0.92 0.70
N ALA A 58 8.98 0.02 0.84
CA ALA A 58 9.01 -1.10 1.77
C ALA A 58 10.18 -2.06 1.50
N PHE A 59 10.39 -2.42 0.24
CA PHE A 59 11.44 -3.37 -0.12
C PHE A 59 12.83 -2.74 -0.28
N ASN A 60 12.94 -1.40 -0.20
CA ASN A 60 14.21 -0.68 -0.18
C ASN A 60 14.50 0.02 1.16
N MET A 61 13.97 -0.49 2.24
CA MET A 61 13.90 0.13 3.56
C MET A 61 15.26 0.56 4.14
N LYS A 62 16.37 -0.11 3.79
CA LYS A 62 17.70 0.34 4.20
C LYS A 62 18.06 1.73 3.65
N LYS A 63 17.54 2.08 2.47
CA LYS A 63 17.78 3.37 1.82
C LYS A 63 16.65 4.38 2.09
N THR A 64 15.44 3.88 2.25
CA THR A 64 14.19 4.69 2.20
C THR A 64 13.48 4.80 3.55
N LYS A 65 13.99 4.16 4.61
CA LYS A 65 13.32 4.07 5.92
C LYS A 65 12.80 5.42 6.44
N TRP A 66 13.66 6.42 6.45
CA TRP A 66 13.32 7.73 7.01
C TRP A 66 12.35 8.52 6.12
N ILE A 67 12.48 8.37 4.80
CA ILE A 67 11.54 8.96 3.83
C ILE A 67 10.17 8.32 4.00
N PHE A 68 10.14 6.98 4.11
CA PHE A 68 8.89 6.25 4.31
C PHE A 68 8.25 6.61 5.66
N LEU A 69 9.02 6.65 6.73
CA LEU A 69 8.51 7.01 8.06
C LEU A 69 7.95 8.44 8.08
N GLY A 70 8.70 9.41 7.53
CA GLY A 70 8.24 10.79 7.43
C GLY A 70 6.94 10.90 6.63
N TRP A 71 6.87 10.21 5.49
CA TRP A 71 5.65 10.15 4.69
C TRP A 71 4.49 9.49 5.45
N GLN A 72 4.74 8.38 6.13
CA GLN A 72 3.71 7.68 6.91
C GLN A 72 3.16 8.56 8.04
N ILE A 73 4.02 9.27 8.76
CA ILE A 73 3.60 10.20 9.82
C ILE A 73 2.79 11.35 9.23
N LEU A 74 3.27 11.95 8.13
CA LEU A 74 2.57 13.04 7.45
C LEU A 74 1.18 12.58 6.98
N MET A 75 1.07 11.43 6.35
CA MET A 75 -0.21 10.91 5.85
C MET A 75 -1.15 10.55 6.99
N THR A 76 -0.65 9.99 8.07
CA THR A 76 -1.44 9.71 9.28
C THR A 76 -1.95 11.01 9.91
N ALA A 77 -1.11 12.03 10.04
CA ALA A 77 -1.50 13.33 10.56
C ALA A 77 -2.56 14.01 9.67
N THR A 78 -2.36 14.04 8.37
CA THR A 78 -3.33 14.61 7.42
C THR A 78 -4.65 13.86 7.42
N PHE A 79 -4.63 12.54 7.60
CA PHE A 79 -5.82 11.72 7.75
C PHE A 79 -6.63 12.14 9.00
N PHE A 80 -6.00 12.28 10.16
CA PHE A 80 -6.70 12.72 11.38
C PHE A 80 -7.17 14.17 11.31
N ILE A 81 -6.39 15.05 10.67
CA ILE A 81 -6.83 16.43 10.42
C ILE A 81 -8.07 16.44 9.51
N ALA A 82 -8.05 15.68 8.42
CA ALA A 82 -9.18 15.57 7.51
C ALA A 82 -10.44 15.03 8.21
N LEU A 83 -10.29 14.01 9.06
CA LEU A 83 -11.39 13.48 9.87
C LEU A 83 -11.98 14.53 10.84
N TYR A 84 -11.12 15.32 11.48
CA TYR A 84 -11.56 16.36 12.40
C TYR A 84 -12.40 17.43 11.71
N PHE A 85 -12.01 17.85 10.52
CA PHE A 85 -12.71 18.86 9.73
C PHE A 85 -13.87 18.31 8.90
N TYR A 86 -13.99 17.00 8.78
CA TYR A 86 -15.07 16.40 8.00
C TYR A 86 -16.39 16.51 8.77
N PRO A 87 -17.49 16.97 8.13
CA PRO A 87 -18.77 17.24 8.81
C PRO A 87 -19.32 16.04 9.59
N GLY A 88 -19.00 14.83 9.17
CA GLY A 88 -19.41 13.61 9.84
C GLY A 88 -18.78 13.37 11.21
N VAL A 89 -17.61 13.94 11.50
CA VAL A 89 -16.94 13.79 12.80
C VAL A 89 -17.28 14.95 13.73
N SER A 90 -17.33 16.15 13.17
CA SER A 90 -17.49 17.39 13.94
C SER A 90 -18.93 17.87 14.14
N GLY A 91 -19.89 17.41 13.37
CA GLY A 91 -21.18 18.07 13.47
C GLY A 91 -22.41 17.37 12.91
N GLY A 92 -22.35 16.16 12.42
CA GLY A 92 -23.58 15.68 11.79
C GLY A 92 -23.78 14.16 11.69
N TRP A 93 -22.76 13.41 11.85
CA TRP A 93 -22.86 11.96 11.73
C TRP A 93 -22.83 11.30 13.11
N ALA A 94 -23.74 11.71 13.97
CA ALA A 94 -23.92 11.09 15.28
C ALA A 94 -24.08 9.55 15.13
N PRO A 95 -23.67 8.77 16.05
CA PRO A 95 -23.07 8.96 17.37
C PRO A 95 -21.69 8.27 17.52
N ILE A 96 -20.85 8.29 16.51
CA ILE A 96 -19.56 7.60 16.57
C ILE A 96 -18.51 8.56 17.10
N SER A 97 -17.95 8.24 18.27
CA SER A 97 -16.93 9.05 18.92
C SER A 97 -15.62 9.07 18.13
N THR A 98 -14.84 10.14 18.25
CA THR A 98 -13.49 10.25 17.69
C THR A 98 -12.60 9.07 18.10
N SER A 99 -12.77 8.53 19.32
CA SER A 99 -12.08 7.34 19.79
C SER A 99 -12.41 6.09 18.97
N SER A 100 -13.65 5.92 18.51
CA SER A 100 -14.03 4.79 17.67
C SER A 100 -13.37 4.84 16.30
N TYR A 101 -13.25 6.03 15.72
CA TYR A 101 -12.49 6.23 14.47
C TYR A 101 -11.01 5.93 14.67
N PHE A 102 -10.42 6.41 15.75
CA PHE A 102 -9.04 6.15 16.09
C PHE A 102 -8.76 4.65 16.22
N LEU A 103 -9.60 3.93 16.97
CA LEU A 103 -9.47 2.48 17.15
C LEU A 103 -9.68 1.70 15.85
N ALA A 104 -10.69 2.06 15.05
CA ALA A 104 -10.97 1.40 13.79
C ALA A 104 -9.83 1.55 12.77
N THR A 105 -9.08 2.64 12.85
CA THR A 105 -7.98 2.93 11.91
C THR A 105 -6.60 2.54 12.45
N LEU A 106 -6.50 2.17 13.73
CA LEU A 106 -5.24 1.87 14.44
C LEU A 106 -4.35 0.89 13.65
N TYR A 107 -4.94 -0.17 13.13
CA TYR A 107 -4.27 -1.20 12.35
C TYR A 107 -3.53 -0.64 11.12
N TYR A 108 -4.10 0.34 10.43
CA TYR A 108 -3.57 0.85 9.17
C TYR A 108 -2.39 1.80 9.33
N TRP A 109 -2.33 2.54 10.42
CA TRP A 109 -1.25 3.50 10.66
C TRP A 109 -0.21 3.00 11.67
N LEU A 110 -0.63 2.25 12.69
CA LEU A 110 0.27 1.79 13.73
C LEU A 110 1.17 0.64 13.22
N LEU A 111 0.63 -0.30 12.46
CA LEU A 111 1.41 -1.41 11.93
C LEU A 111 2.60 -0.95 11.07
N PRO A 112 2.42 -0.08 10.06
CA PRO A 112 3.56 0.44 9.32
C PRO A 112 4.59 1.16 10.20
N ILE A 113 4.14 1.97 11.15
CA ILE A 113 5.04 2.70 12.06
C ILE A 113 5.86 1.73 12.91
N ILE A 114 5.23 0.71 13.51
CA ILE A 114 5.92 -0.33 14.28
C ILE A 114 6.98 -1.03 13.42
N VAL A 115 6.62 -1.45 12.22
CA VAL A 115 7.54 -2.12 11.29
C VAL A 115 8.71 -1.21 10.91
N LEU A 116 8.43 0.08 10.65
CA LEU A 116 9.45 1.06 10.28
C LEU A 116 10.41 1.36 11.44
N LEU A 117 9.93 1.43 12.67
CA LEU A 117 10.75 1.73 13.85
C LEU A 117 11.48 0.49 14.38
N SER A 118 11.04 -0.71 14.04
CA SER A 118 11.64 -1.97 14.51
C SER A 118 12.68 -2.54 13.51
N PRO A 119 13.44 -3.56 13.91
CA PRO A 119 14.32 -4.31 13.01
C PRO A 119 13.56 -5.10 11.92
N ILE A 120 12.23 -5.26 12.05
CA ILE A 120 11.41 -6.03 11.11
C ILE A 120 11.60 -5.49 9.69
N GLY A 121 11.54 -4.18 9.51
CA GLY A 121 11.67 -3.57 8.20
C GLY A 121 13.01 -3.83 7.52
N THR A 122 14.11 -3.62 8.24
CA THR A 122 15.44 -3.74 7.65
C THR A 122 15.91 -5.19 7.57
N LYS A 123 15.63 -6.02 8.61
CA LYS A 123 16.08 -7.42 8.66
C LYS A 123 15.13 -8.37 7.94
N TYR A 124 13.85 -8.38 8.34
CA TYR A 124 12.89 -9.39 7.86
C TYR A 124 12.21 -9.01 6.56
N ILE A 125 12.18 -7.74 6.16
CA ILE A 125 11.68 -7.34 4.85
C ILE A 125 12.85 -7.17 3.87
N TYR A 126 13.78 -6.25 4.15
CA TYR A 126 14.84 -5.93 3.19
C TYR A 126 15.81 -7.09 2.95
N ASP A 127 16.44 -7.65 4.03
CA ASP A 127 17.47 -8.68 3.89
C ASP A 127 16.88 -10.02 3.46
N TRP A 128 15.74 -10.42 4.05
CA TRP A 128 15.12 -11.69 3.70
C TRP A 128 14.53 -11.70 2.29
N ALA A 129 14.03 -10.58 1.77
CA ALA A 129 13.59 -10.51 0.38
C ALA A 129 14.73 -10.82 -0.61
N ARG A 130 15.97 -10.53 -0.23
CA ARG A 130 17.18 -10.77 -1.03
C ARG A 130 17.93 -12.06 -0.66
N SER A 131 17.44 -12.80 0.33
CA SER A 131 18.05 -14.04 0.80
C SER A 131 18.05 -15.15 -0.26
N ALA A 132 19.01 -16.07 -0.15
CA ALA A 132 19.01 -17.30 -0.94
C ALA A 132 17.87 -18.26 -0.53
N SER A 133 17.39 -18.20 0.72
CA SER A 133 16.34 -19.07 1.24
C SER A 133 14.96 -18.72 0.67
N PRO A 134 14.28 -19.65 -0.04
CA PRO A 134 12.92 -19.43 -0.54
C PRO A 134 11.92 -19.08 0.57
N ARG A 135 12.04 -19.75 1.73
CA ARG A 135 11.16 -19.50 2.89
C ARG A 135 11.29 -18.06 3.40
N GLN A 136 12.53 -17.57 3.55
CA GLN A 136 12.75 -16.19 4.00
C GLN A 136 12.19 -15.18 3.00
N ARG A 137 12.40 -15.40 1.70
CA ARG A 137 11.84 -14.53 0.65
C ARG A 137 10.32 -14.49 0.69
N THR A 138 9.66 -15.64 0.81
CA THR A 138 8.20 -15.72 0.88
C THR A 138 7.66 -14.96 2.09
N ILE A 139 8.27 -15.13 3.26
CA ILE A 139 7.88 -14.41 4.48
C ILE A 139 8.11 -12.90 4.30
N ALA A 140 9.25 -12.49 3.75
CA ALA A 140 9.55 -11.09 3.50
C ALA A 140 8.59 -10.44 2.51
N LEU A 141 8.25 -11.16 1.43
CA LEU A 141 7.26 -10.71 0.43
C LEU A 141 5.89 -10.52 1.06
N PHE A 142 5.44 -11.45 1.88
CA PHE A 142 4.16 -11.33 2.58
C PHE A 142 4.14 -10.15 3.55
N ILE A 143 5.09 -10.09 4.49
CA ILE A 143 5.13 -9.04 5.52
C ILE A 143 5.33 -7.66 4.89
N GLY A 144 6.25 -7.54 3.92
CA GLY A 144 6.53 -6.28 3.25
C GLY A 144 5.36 -5.77 2.41
N SER A 145 4.69 -6.66 1.67
CA SER A 145 3.49 -6.31 0.92
C SER A 145 2.32 -5.93 1.85
N TRP A 146 2.12 -6.69 2.92
CA TRP A 146 1.09 -6.38 3.91
C TRP A 146 1.29 -5.01 4.54
N MET A 147 2.50 -4.71 5.01
CA MET A 147 2.85 -3.41 5.54
C MET A 147 2.66 -2.29 4.51
N ALA A 148 3.14 -2.50 3.27
CA ALA A 148 3.00 -1.50 2.20
C ALA A 148 1.53 -1.21 1.86
N MET A 149 0.67 -2.24 1.84
CA MET A 149 -0.76 -2.07 1.59
C MET A 149 -1.46 -1.30 2.72
N ASN A 150 -1.09 -1.55 3.99
CA ASN A 150 -1.62 -0.76 5.10
C ASN A 150 -1.16 0.70 5.03
N ALA A 151 0.11 0.95 4.73
CA ALA A 151 0.65 2.29 4.56
C ALA A 151 -0.02 3.03 3.40
N TRP A 152 -0.29 2.34 2.29
CA TRP A 152 -1.04 2.89 1.18
C TRP A 152 -2.47 3.23 1.57
N TYR A 153 -3.15 2.36 2.32
CA TYR A 153 -4.56 2.55 2.67
C TYR A 153 -4.82 3.82 3.48
N ILE A 154 -3.92 4.18 4.41
CA ILE A 154 -4.03 5.43 5.18
C ILE A 154 -3.58 6.67 4.38
N SER A 155 -3.03 6.49 3.18
CA SER A 155 -2.61 7.59 2.32
C SER A 155 -3.81 8.41 1.81
N PRO A 156 -3.57 9.56 1.15
CA PRO A 156 -4.63 10.45 0.67
C PRO A 156 -5.73 9.80 -0.15
N SER A 157 -5.46 8.62 -0.74
CA SER A 157 -6.44 7.93 -1.57
C SER A 157 -7.78 7.76 -0.88
N TYR A 158 -7.79 7.33 0.37
CA TYR A 158 -9.05 6.95 1.02
C TYR A 158 -9.82 8.11 1.63
N TRP A 159 -9.16 9.05 2.31
CA TRP A 159 -9.89 10.22 2.80
C TRP A 159 -10.36 11.11 1.65
N LEU A 160 -9.63 11.14 0.52
CA LEU A 160 -10.08 11.83 -0.69
C LEU A 160 -11.32 11.17 -1.29
N TYR A 161 -11.38 9.84 -1.35
CA TYR A 161 -12.56 9.11 -1.76
C TYR A 161 -13.78 9.45 -0.89
N TRP A 162 -13.61 9.62 0.41
CA TRP A 162 -14.73 9.98 1.29
C TRP A 162 -15.24 11.37 1.07
N ILE A 163 -14.34 12.32 0.88
CA ILE A 163 -14.72 13.70 0.55
C ILE A 163 -15.47 13.73 -0.77
N LEU A 164 -14.98 13.02 -1.78
CA LEU A 164 -15.55 13.05 -3.13
C LEU A 164 -16.87 12.28 -3.24
N PHE A 165 -17.00 11.16 -2.53
CA PHE A 165 -18.20 10.32 -2.58
C PHE A 165 -19.20 10.60 -1.46
N ALA A 166 -18.89 11.53 -0.55
CA ALA A 166 -19.77 11.94 0.57
C ALA A 166 -20.44 10.72 1.23
N TYR A 167 -19.66 9.84 1.87
CA TYR A 167 -20.22 8.65 2.51
C TYR A 167 -21.42 9.03 3.41
N PRO A 168 -22.60 8.44 3.16
CA PRO A 168 -23.86 8.94 3.74
C PRO A 168 -23.99 8.68 5.24
N SER A 169 -23.12 7.89 5.85
CA SER A 169 -23.13 7.66 7.30
C SER A 169 -21.79 7.24 7.86
N ALA A 170 -21.53 7.61 9.10
CA ALA A 170 -20.36 7.17 9.85
C ALA A 170 -20.30 5.64 10.03
N LEU A 171 -21.46 4.97 10.08
CA LEU A 171 -21.53 3.52 10.18
C LEU A 171 -20.99 2.85 8.90
N LEU A 172 -21.40 3.29 7.71
CA LEU A 172 -20.89 2.77 6.43
C LEU A 172 -19.38 2.97 6.32
N TYR A 173 -18.88 4.09 6.82
CA TYR A 173 -17.47 4.36 6.93
C TYR A 173 -16.72 3.33 7.78
N LEU A 174 -17.18 3.06 8.99
CA LEU A 174 -16.57 2.06 9.87
C LEU A 174 -16.68 0.64 9.30
N MET A 175 -17.79 0.31 8.64
CA MET A 175 -17.94 -0.96 7.94
C MET A 175 -16.94 -1.10 6.79
N ALA A 176 -16.71 -0.05 6.01
CA ALA A 176 -15.70 -0.04 4.96
C ALA A 176 -14.30 -0.31 5.54
N TRP A 177 -13.92 0.36 6.63
CA TRP A 177 -12.65 0.09 7.31
C TRP A 177 -12.55 -1.35 7.81
N GLY A 178 -13.60 -1.89 8.40
CA GLY A 178 -13.66 -3.28 8.84
C GLY A 178 -13.44 -4.27 7.70
N ILE A 179 -14.11 -4.06 6.57
CA ILE A 179 -13.96 -4.91 5.37
C ILE A 179 -12.53 -4.84 4.84
N TYR A 180 -11.97 -3.65 4.70
CA TYR A 180 -10.62 -3.48 4.16
C TYR A 180 -9.53 -4.05 5.07
N THR A 181 -9.80 -4.23 6.37
CA THR A 181 -8.88 -4.93 7.29
C THR A 181 -8.54 -6.35 6.77
N TRP A 182 -9.50 -7.03 6.17
CA TRP A 182 -9.28 -8.34 5.56
C TRP A 182 -8.69 -8.27 4.15
N TYR A 183 -8.98 -7.21 3.41
CA TYR A 183 -8.43 -7.03 2.06
C TYR A 183 -6.92 -6.80 2.06
N MET A 184 -6.36 -6.12 3.05
CA MET A 184 -4.92 -5.85 3.09
C MET A 184 -4.06 -7.13 3.16
N PRO A 185 -4.30 -8.07 4.10
CA PRO A 185 -3.58 -9.35 4.09
C PRO A 185 -3.91 -10.19 2.85
N LEU A 186 -5.13 -10.13 2.31
CA LEU A 186 -5.47 -10.83 1.07
C LEU A 186 -4.64 -10.32 -0.11
N PHE A 187 -4.49 -9.00 -0.27
CA PHE A 187 -3.63 -8.43 -1.29
C PHE A 187 -2.18 -8.88 -1.11
N ALA A 188 -1.67 -8.91 0.12
CA ALA A 188 -0.33 -9.38 0.42
C ALA A 188 -0.15 -10.87 0.05
N VAL A 189 -1.13 -11.72 0.31
CA VAL A 189 -1.14 -13.12 -0.11
C VAL A 189 -1.08 -13.22 -1.64
N LEU A 190 -1.96 -12.51 -2.35
CA LEU A 190 -2.00 -12.53 -3.82
C LEU A 190 -0.68 -12.02 -4.43
N MET A 191 -0.15 -10.91 -3.90
CA MET A 191 1.16 -10.40 -4.34
C MET A 191 2.25 -11.42 -4.12
N THR A 192 2.27 -12.09 -2.97
CA THR A 192 3.27 -13.11 -2.64
C THR A 192 3.16 -14.33 -3.57
N LEU A 193 1.95 -14.83 -3.78
CA LEU A 193 1.70 -15.98 -4.65
C LEU A 193 2.14 -15.72 -6.10
N ILE A 194 2.03 -14.49 -6.58
CA ILE A 194 2.44 -14.11 -7.93
C ILE A 194 3.94 -13.77 -7.97
N ALA A 195 4.44 -13.00 -7.01
CA ALA A 195 5.81 -12.51 -7.02
C ALA A 195 6.85 -13.62 -6.75
N VAL A 196 6.55 -14.61 -5.89
CA VAL A 196 7.49 -15.68 -5.56
C VAL A 196 7.92 -16.49 -6.80
N PRO A 197 7.01 -17.09 -7.58
CA PRO A 197 7.41 -17.87 -8.74
C PRO A 197 8.10 -17.01 -9.82
N ILE A 198 7.65 -15.78 -10.04
CA ILE A 198 8.27 -14.89 -11.03
C ILE A 198 9.69 -14.51 -10.62
N THR A 199 9.90 -14.09 -9.38
CA THR A 199 11.25 -13.74 -8.89
C THR A 199 12.18 -14.93 -8.88
N GLU A 200 11.68 -16.14 -8.63
CA GLU A 200 12.49 -17.35 -8.71
C GLU A 200 12.86 -17.69 -10.15
N ALA A 201 11.93 -17.57 -11.10
CA ALA A 201 12.21 -17.76 -12.53
C ALA A 201 13.24 -16.75 -13.04
N LEU A 202 13.11 -15.48 -12.67
CA LEU A 202 14.04 -14.41 -13.02
C LEU A 202 15.45 -14.67 -12.45
N ARG A 203 15.56 -15.15 -11.21
CA ARG A 203 16.86 -15.54 -10.61
C ARG A 203 17.56 -16.63 -11.38
N ARG A 204 16.81 -17.59 -11.92
CA ARG A 204 17.35 -18.72 -12.69
C ARG A 204 17.63 -18.39 -14.14
N SER A 205 17.07 -17.32 -14.67
CA SER A 205 17.18 -16.94 -16.08
C SER A 205 18.56 -16.42 -16.48
N GLY A 206 19.40 -16.01 -15.51
CA GLY A 206 20.68 -15.37 -15.79
C GLY A 206 20.59 -13.94 -16.35
N MET A 207 19.40 -13.35 -16.37
CA MET A 207 19.21 -11.96 -16.85
C MET A 207 19.94 -10.96 -15.96
N ALA A 208 20.41 -9.87 -16.58
CA ALA A 208 20.99 -8.76 -15.85
C ALA A 208 19.95 -8.12 -14.91
N LYS A 209 20.34 -7.94 -13.65
CA LYS A 209 19.46 -7.37 -12.64
C LYS A 209 19.39 -5.86 -12.76
N PRO A 210 18.20 -5.27 -12.88
CA PRO A 210 18.03 -3.84 -12.64
C PRO A 210 18.44 -3.44 -11.22
N PRO A 211 18.79 -2.18 -10.98
CA PRO A 211 19.11 -1.71 -9.64
C PRO A 211 17.97 -1.92 -8.65
N ASP A 212 18.33 -2.34 -7.44
CA ASP A 212 17.42 -2.47 -6.29
C ASP A 212 16.25 -3.48 -6.45
N VAL A 213 16.29 -4.38 -7.40
CA VAL A 213 15.34 -5.50 -7.49
C VAL A 213 15.60 -6.54 -6.40
N ILE A 214 14.61 -7.39 -6.15
CA ILE A 214 14.69 -8.43 -5.10
C ILE A 214 15.02 -9.84 -5.64
N TRP A 215 15.06 -10.01 -6.96
CA TRP A 215 15.39 -11.29 -7.59
C TRP A 215 16.84 -11.42 -8.02
#